data_0eca2e84422be715f1a179f6bc170adb
#
_entry.id   0eca2e84422be715f1a179f6bc170adb
#
_cell.length_a   1.000
_cell.length_b   1.000
_cell.length_c   1.000
_cell.angle_alpha   90.00
_cell.angle_beta   90.00
_cell.angle_gamma   90.00
#
_symmetry.space_group_name_H-M   'P 1'
#
loop_
_entity.id
_entity.type
_entity.pdbx_description
1 polymer ?
#
loop_
_entity_poly.entity_id
_entity_poly.type
_entity_poly.pdbx_seq_one_letter_code
_entity_poly.pdbx_strand_id
1 'polypeptide(L)'
;MNITIDVARQKLTFGNRTYLVSTSKNGLGEKNGSFCTPRGRHIVRAKIGTGQPLNTVFVRRRPTGELWSPELDTRYPGRDWMLSRILWLSGCEVGRNRLGDVDTMRRYIYIHGSPDRAEMGKPGSIGCIRMRNADIIELFDLVPPYTPVDIKP
;
A
#
# COMPACT_ATOMS: atom_id res chain seq x y z
N MET A 1 12.04 -6.09 -13.70
CA MET A 1 12.36 -5.34 -12.47
C MET A 1 11.30 -5.63 -11.42
N ASN A 2 11.71 -5.80 -10.17
CA ASN A 2 10.80 -6.15 -9.08
C ASN A 2 10.71 -5.02 -8.06
N ILE A 3 9.58 -4.96 -7.36
CA ILE A 3 9.46 -4.15 -6.16
C ILE A 3 9.96 -4.99 -4.99
N THR A 4 10.82 -4.43 -4.15
CA THR A 4 11.24 -5.04 -2.89
C THR A 4 10.83 -4.12 -1.75
N ILE A 5 10.12 -4.67 -0.77
CA ILE A 5 9.75 -3.94 0.44
C ILE A 5 10.52 -4.55 1.61
N ASP A 6 11.42 -3.76 2.18
CA ASP A 6 12.22 -4.11 3.35
C ASP A 6 11.50 -3.56 4.59
N VAL A 7 10.81 -4.44 5.29
CA VAL A 7 9.98 -4.03 6.43
C VAL A 7 10.85 -3.58 7.60
N ALA A 8 12.00 -4.22 7.82
CA ALA A 8 12.89 -3.81 8.91
C ALA A 8 13.37 -2.37 8.75
N ARG A 9 13.62 -1.93 7.51
CA ARG A 9 14.11 -0.58 7.20
C ARG A 9 13.00 0.37 6.76
N GLN A 10 11.79 -0.12 6.56
CA GLN A 10 10.64 0.66 6.08
C GLN A 10 10.96 1.37 4.77
N LYS A 11 11.50 0.61 3.82
CA LYS A 11 11.90 1.09 2.49
C LYS A 11 11.35 0.20 1.40
N LEU A 12 10.97 0.83 0.29
CA LEU A 12 10.57 0.16 -0.94
C LEU A 12 11.55 0.54 -2.03
N THR A 13 12.08 -0.45 -2.74
CA THR A 13 12.98 -0.24 -3.88
C THR A 13 12.35 -0.77 -5.16
N PHE A 14 12.55 -0.02 -6.26
CA PHE A 14 12.21 -0.42 -7.61
C PHE A 14 13.28 0.09 -8.56
N GLY A 15 14.05 -0.83 -9.12
CA GLY A 15 15.24 -0.45 -9.92
C GLY A 15 16.25 0.31 -9.07
N ASN A 16 16.61 1.50 -9.51
CA ASN A 16 17.53 2.40 -8.79
C ASN A 16 16.82 3.41 -7.88
N ARG A 17 15.50 3.26 -7.70
CA ARG A 17 14.70 4.16 -6.88
C ARG A 17 14.42 3.54 -5.54
N THR A 18 14.48 4.35 -4.50
CA THR A 18 14.17 3.94 -3.11
C THR A 18 13.23 4.96 -2.49
N TYR A 19 12.19 4.45 -1.84
CA TYR A 19 11.18 5.26 -1.18
C TYR A 19 11.04 4.82 0.27
N LEU A 20 10.76 5.77 1.15
CA LEU A 20 10.32 5.45 2.51
C LEU A 20 8.87 5.02 2.48
N VAL A 21 8.53 4.02 3.28
CA VAL A 21 7.16 3.50 3.41
C VAL A 21 6.77 3.39 4.87
N SER A 22 5.50 3.08 5.10
CA SER A 22 4.99 2.75 6.44
C SER A 22 4.14 1.51 6.33
N THR A 23 4.61 0.42 6.93
CA THR A 23 3.88 -0.85 6.99
C THR A 23 3.11 -0.97 8.30
N SER A 24 2.53 -2.13 8.58
CA SER A 24 1.67 -2.29 9.75
C SER A 24 2.39 -2.03 11.08
N LYS A 25 1.74 -1.25 11.92
CA LYS A 25 2.15 -1.07 13.32
C LYS A 25 2.02 -2.37 14.13
N ASN A 26 1.27 -3.34 13.63
CA ASN A 26 1.09 -4.64 14.26
C ASN A 26 2.12 -5.67 13.79
N GLY A 27 3.08 -5.26 12.95
CA GLY A 27 4.14 -6.11 12.44
C GLY A 27 3.75 -6.95 11.24
N LEU A 28 4.45 -8.06 11.07
CA LEU A 28 4.29 -8.98 9.94
C LEU A 28 3.33 -10.11 10.29
N GLY A 29 2.48 -10.47 9.34
CA GLY A 29 1.55 -11.58 9.49
C GLY A 29 0.63 -11.70 8.30
N GLU A 30 0.22 -12.93 8.00
CA GLU A 30 -0.54 -13.26 6.80
C GLU A 30 -2.02 -13.53 7.06
N LYS A 31 -2.41 -13.80 8.30
CA LYS A 31 -3.79 -14.19 8.61
C LYS A 31 -4.78 -13.06 8.40
N ASN A 32 -5.95 -13.44 7.89
CA ASN A 32 -7.08 -12.54 7.80
C ASN A 32 -7.47 -12.04 9.20
N GLY A 33 -7.69 -10.74 9.32
CA GLY A 33 -8.04 -10.12 10.61
C GLY A 33 -6.85 -9.82 11.52
N SER A 34 -5.60 -10.14 11.10
CA SER A 34 -4.41 -9.85 11.90
C SER A 34 -4.02 -8.37 11.90
N PHE A 35 -4.45 -7.61 10.89
CA PHE A 35 -4.02 -6.22 10.66
C PHE A 35 -2.51 -6.09 10.47
N CYS A 36 -1.83 -7.17 10.10
CA CYS A 36 -0.40 -7.21 9.83
C CYS A 36 -0.11 -7.09 8.34
N THR A 37 1.13 -6.71 8.00
CA THR A 37 1.60 -6.73 6.62
C THR A 37 2.07 -8.14 6.27
N PRO A 38 1.59 -8.74 5.17
CA PRO A 38 1.98 -10.10 4.80
C PRO A 38 3.39 -10.14 4.21
N ARG A 39 4.10 -11.25 4.48
CA ARG A 39 5.44 -11.52 3.95
C ARG A 39 5.37 -12.26 2.62
N GLY A 40 6.48 -12.21 1.89
CA GLY A 40 6.76 -13.11 0.79
C GLY A 40 6.45 -12.52 -0.57
N ARG A 41 6.32 -13.40 -1.55
CA ARG A 41 6.17 -13.02 -2.95
C ARG A 41 4.73 -12.68 -3.29
N HIS A 42 4.59 -11.56 -3.97
CA HIS A 42 3.32 -11.01 -4.45
C HIS A 42 3.48 -10.51 -5.88
N ILE A 43 2.38 -10.12 -6.48
CA ILE A 43 2.34 -9.33 -7.71
C ILE A 43 1.45 -8.10 -7.52
N VAL A 44 1.70 -7.08 -8.34
CA VAL A 44 0.74 -5.98 -8.51
C VAL A 44 -0.42 -6.51 -9.34
N ARG A 45 -1.52 -6.84 -8.68
CA ARG A 45 -2.68 -7.46 -9.34
C ARG A 45 -3.53 -6.46 -10.08
N ALA A 46 -3.69 -5.27 -9.54
CA ALA A 46 -4.48 -4.21 -10.17
C ALA A 46 -3.88 -2.84 -9.85
N LYS A 47 -3.94 -1.94 -10.82
CA LYS A 47 -3.51 -0.55 -10.71
C LYS A 47 -4.75 0.34 -10.78
N ILE A 48 -5.01 1.12 -9.73
CA ILE A 48 -6.23 1.89 -9.59
C ILE A 48 -5.89 3.37 -9.40
N GLY A 49 -6.57 4.24 -10.14
CA GLY A 49 -6.44 5.68 -9.99
C GLY A 49 -5.71 6.39 -11.12
N THR A 50 -5.51 5.74 -12.27
CA THR A 50 -4.88 6.37 -13.45
C THR A 50 -5.54 7.71 -13.75
N GLY A 51 -4.72 8.76 -13.87
CA GLY A 51 -5.19 10.10 -14.25
C GLY A 51 -5.90 10.89 -13.16
N GLN A 52 -6.09 10.31 -11.98
CA GLN A 52 -6.72 11.02 -10.87
C GLN A 52 -5.78 12.07 -10.27
N PRO A 53 -6.32 13.20 -9.77
CA PRO A 53 -5.51 14.21 -9.12
C PRO A 53 -4.79 13.70 -7.87
N LEU A 54 -3.70 14.38 -7.52
CA LEU A 54 -3.06 14.23 -6.22
C LEU A 54 -4.10 14.38 -5.11
N ASN A 55 -4.01 13.61 -4.05
CA ASN A 55 -4.92 13.60 -2.90
C ASN A 55 -6.33 13.08 -3.18
N THR A 56 -6.57 12.50 -4.36
CA THR A 56 -7.87 11.84 -4.62
C THR A 56 -8.16 10.82 -3.52
N VAL A 57 -9.34 10.94 -2.91
CA VAL A 57 -9.80 10.02 -1.87
C VAL A 57 -10.46 8.80 -2.52
N PHE A 58 -9.99 7.62 -2.14
CA PHE A 58 -10.58 6.35 -2.58
C PHE A 58 -11.32 5.68 -1.42
N VAL A 59 -12.50 5.15 -1.72
CA VAL A 59 -13.25 4.28 -0.84
C VAL A 59 -13.63 3.03 -1.63
N ARG A 60 -13.32 1.86 -1.10
CA ARG A 60 -13.53 0.59 -1.78
C ARG A 60 -12.96 0.60 -3.19
N ARG A 61 -11.75 1.15 -3.34
CA ARG A 61 -10.98 1.23 -4.59
C ARG A 61 -11.64 2.10 -5.67
N ARG A 62 -12.52 3.01 -5.28
CA ARG A 62 -13.17 3.94 -6.20
C ARG A 62 -12.94 5.38 -5.76
N PRO A 63 -12.64 6.30 -6.70
CA PRO A 63 -12.54 7.71 -6.35
C PRO A 63 -13.89 8.24 -5.88
N THR A 64 -13.88 9.02 -4.80
CA THR A 64 -15.10 9.58 -4.21
C THR A 64 -15.48 10.92 -4.83
N GLY A 65 -14.56 11.55 -5.57
CA GLY A 65 -14.70 12.93 -6.01
C GLY A 65 -14.16 13.95 -5.05
N GLU A 66 -13.76 13.51 -3.85
CA GLU A 66 -13.13 14.38 -2.86
C GLU A 66 -11.62 14.39 -3.00
N LEU A 67 -10.98 15.50 -2.61
CA LEU A 67 -9.54 15.60 -2.44
C LEU A 67 -9.25 15.74 -0.94
N TRP A 68 -8.27 14.96 -0.46
CA TRP A 68 -7.84 15.10 0.93
C TRP A 68 -7.29 16.50 1.19
N SER A 69 -7.67 17.05 2.32
CA SER A 69 -7.18 18.33 2.84
C SER A 69 -7.09 18.26 4.36
N PRO A 70 -6.34 19.17 5.01
CA PRO A 70 -6.33 19.24 6.48
C PRO A 70 -7.72 19.42 7.08
N GLU A 71 -8.60 20.17 6.40
CA GLU A 71 -9.98 20.37 6.86
C GLU A 71 -10.80 19.09 6.81
N LEU A 72 -10.66 18.32 5.71
CA LEU A 72 -11.34 17.04 5.58
C LEU A 72 -10.83 16.04 6.62
N ASP A 73 -9.53 16.04 6.86
CA ASP A 73 -8.91 15.19 7.88
C ASP A 73 -9.44 15.50 9.28
N THR A 74 -9.58 16.77 9.61
CA THR A 74 -10.14 17.22 10.89
C THR A 74 -11.60 16.81 11.05
N ARG A 75 -12.34 16.78 9.96
CA ARG A 75 -13.76 16.37 9.94
C ARG A 75 -13.95 14.88 10.23
N TYR A 76 -12.97 14.05 9.84
CA TYR A 76 -13.00 12.60 10.03
C TYR A 76 -11.75 12.12 10.76
N PRO A 77 -11.61 12.46 12.06
CA PRO A 77 -10.41 12.09 12.81
C PRO A 77 -10.25 10.58 12.90
N GLY A 78 -9.01 10.10 12.74
CA GLY A 78 -8.69 8.68 12.84
C GLY A 78 -9.02 7.84 11.62
N ARG A 79 -9.55 8.43 10.56
CA ARG A 79 -9.84 7.70 9.32
C ARG A 79 -8.55 7.26 8.64
N ASP A 80 -8.53 6.01 8.16
CA ASP A 80 -7.43 5.47 7.38
C ASP A 80 -7.63 5.83 5.91
N TRP A 81 -6.89 6.86 5.47
CA TRP A 81 -7.04 7.43 4.14
C TRP A 81 -6.26 6.64 3.09
N MET A 82 -6.93 6.31 1.98
CA MET A 82 -6.33 5.77 0.76
C MET A 82 -6.33 6.87 -0.28
N LEU A 83 -5.16 7.40 -0.59
CA LEU A 83 -5.04 8.60 -1.43
C LEU A 83 -4.23 8.38 -2.70
N SER A 84 -4.56 9.14 -3.73
CA SER A 84 -3.80 9.37 -4.97
C SER A 84 -3.77 8.19 -5.92
N ARG A 85 -3.22 7.06 -5.50
CA ARG A 85 -3.12 5.82 -6.31
C ARG A 85 -3.18 4.60 -5.41
N ILE A 86 -3.65 3.50 -5.97
CA ILE A 86 -3.65 2.19 -5.31
C ILE A 86 -2.99 1.16 -6.22
N LEU A 87 -2.01 0.44 -5.67
CA LEU A 87 -1.49 -0.80 -6.23
C LEU A 87 -2.01 -1.94 -5.37
N TRP A 88 -2.94 -2.71 -5.89
CA TRP A 88 -3.55 -3.82 -5.15
C TRP A 88 -2.71 -5.08 -5.33
N LEU A 89 -2.29 -5.69 -4.22
CA LEU A 89 -1.41 -6.83 -4.21
C LEU A 89 -2.17 -8.15 -4.15
N SER A 90 -1.61 -9.17 -4.82
CA SER A 90 -2.04 -10.56 -4.70
C SER A 90 -0.84 -11.41 -4.33
N GLY A 91 -1.02 -12.36 -3.40
CA GLY A 91 0.04 -13.29 -3.03
C GLY A 91 0.31 -14.32 -4.13
N CYS A 92 1.53 -14.85 -4.14
CA CYS A 92 1.97 -15.88 -5.08
C CYS A 92 2.21 -17.24 -4.41
N GLU A 93 2.14 -17.30 -3.07
CA GLU A 93 2.50 -18.50 -2.31
C GLU A 93 1.24 -19.08 -1.65
N VAL A 94 0.68 -20.12 -2.29
CA VAL A 94 -0.53 -20.79 -1.79
C VAL A 94 -0.29 -21.33 -0.38
N GLY A 95 -1.22 -21.02 0.54
CA GLY A 95 -1.14 -21.44 1.94
C GLY A 95 -0.30 -20.51 2.82
N ARG A 96 0.43 -19.56 2.25
CA ARG A 96 1.21 -18.58 2.99
C ARG A 96 0.64 -17.16 2.85
N ASN A 97 0.40 -16.70 1.60
CA ASN A 97 -0.17 -15.39 1.33
C ASN A 97 -1.22 -15.42 0.21
N ARG A 98 -1.63 -16.60 -0.21
CA ARG A 98 -2.66 -16.81 -1.22
C ARG A 98 -3.60 -17.93 -0.79
N LEU A 99 -4.91 -17.70 -1.01
CA LEU A 99 -6.01 -18.61 -0.70
C LEU A 99 -6.22 -18.81 0.82
N GLY A 100 -7.29 -19.49 1.18
CA GLY A 100 -7.63 -19.75 2.57
C GLY A 100 -7.84 -18.49 3.39
N ASP A 101 -7.36 -18.51 4.62
CA ASP A 101 -7.45 -17.38 5.54
C ASP A 101 -6.20 -16.48 5.55
N VAL A 102 -5.34 -16.64 4.56
CA VAL A 102 -4.08 -15.90 4.42
C VAL A 102 -4.00 -15.11 3.10
N ASP A 103 -5.08 -14.96 2.38
CA ASP A 103 -5.08 -14.38 1.04
C ASP A 103 -4.87 -12.87 1.06
N THR A 104 -3.73 -12.42 0.57
CA THR A 104 -3.36 -10.99 0.54
C THR A 104 -4.38 -10.15 -0.23
N MET A 105 -4.83 -10.63 -1.40
CA MET A 105 -5.78 -9.86 -2.22
C MET A 105 -7.11 -9.69 -1.51
N ARG A 106 -7.64 -10.75 -0.90
CA ARG A 106 -8.90 -10.73 -0.16
C ARG A 106 -8.81 -9.94 1.14
N ARG A 107 -7.61 -9.73 1.66
CA ARG A 107 -7.36 -8.89 2.82
C ARG A 107 -7.24 -7.41 2.45
N TYR A 108 -7.37 -7.06 1.17
CA TYR A 108 -7.28 -5.68 0.68
C TYR A 108 -5.96 -5.01 1.03
N ILE A 109 -4.85 -5.72 0.79
CA ILE A 109 -3.51 -5.18 1.02
C ILE A 109 -3.07 -4.39 -0.23
N TYR A 110 -2.86 -3.10 -0.04
CA TYR A 110 -2.47 -2.17 -1.09
C TYR A 110 -1.14 -1.50 -0.79
N ILE A 111 -0.48 -1.01 -1.84
CA ILE A 111 0.48 0.10 -1.74
C ILE A 111 -0.32 1.34 -2.16
N HIS A 112 -0.38 2.36 -1.31
CA HIS A 112 -1.21 3.53 -1.56
C HIS A 112 -0.62 4.81 -0.99
N GLY A 113 -1.13 5.95 -1.46
CA GLY A 113 -0.79 7.26 -0.91
C GLY A 113 -1.47 7.52 0.44
N SER A 114 -0.94 8.47 1.16
CA SER A 114 -1.34 8.80 2.54
C SER A 114 -1.33 10.32 2.74
N PRO A 115 -2.03 10.82 3.78
CA PRO A 115 -1.94 12.23 4.14
C PRO A 115 -0.50 12.67 4.39
N ASP A 116 -0.18 13.92 4.06
CA ASP A 116 1.15 14.47 4.27
C ASP A 116 1.61 14.43 5.73
N ARG A 117 0.66 14.43 6.68
CA ARG A 117 0.96 14.28 8.10
C ARG A 117 1.44 12.88 8.51
N ALA A 118 1.20 11.88 7.67
CA ALA A 118 1.60 10.52 7.99
C ALA A 118 3.12 10.37 7.88
N GLU A 119 3.75 9.85 8.93
CA GLU A 119 5.18 9.61 8.93
C GLU A 119 5.55 8.36 8.13
N MET A 120 6.52 8.53 7.21
CA MET A 120 7.15 7.40 6.51
C MET A 120 8.46 7.04 7.20
N GLY A 121 8.94 5.83 6.96
CA GLY A 121 10.18 5.32 7.57
C GLY A 121 9.96 4.61 8.90
N LYS A 122 8.72 4.53 9.37
CA LYS A 122 8.35 3.76 10.57
C LYS A 122 6.98 3.12 10.41
N PRO A 123 6.70 2.01 11.10
CA PRO A 123 5.38 1.36 11.05
C PRO A 123 4.26 2.28 11.55
N GLY A 124 3.11 2.21 10.92
CA GLY A 124 1.96 3.06 11.28
C GLY A 124 0.64 2.63 10.67
N SER A 125 0.66 1.68 9.72
CA SER A 125 -0.57 1.24 9.05
C SER A 125 -1.26 0.11 9.80
N ILE A 126 -2.36 -0.38 9.22
CA ILE A 126 -3.08 -1.54 9.73
C ILE A 126 -3.06 -2.70 8.71
N GLY A 127 -1.97 -2.81 7.96
CA GLY A 127 -1.72 -3.90 7.00
C GLY A 127 -1.17 -3.42 5.66
N CYS A 128 -1.72 -2.38 5.08
CA CYS A 128 -1.26 -1.82 3.81
C CYS A 128 0.12 -1.19 3.92
N ILE A 129 0.72 -0.92 2.77
CA ILE A 129 2.00 -0.21 2.65
C ILE A 129 1.70 1.23 2.25
N ARG A 130 1.89 2.16 3.18
CA ARG A 130 1.69 3.59 2.95
C ARG A 130 2.92 4.23 2.32
N MET A 131 2.69 5.14 1.39
CA MET A 131 3.71 5.96 0.76
C MET A 131 3.29 7.44 0.78
N ARG A 132 4.25 8.33 0.59
CA ARG A 132 3.95 9.72 0.28
C ARG A 132 3.22 9.79 -1.06
N ASN A 133 2.31 10.74 -1.20
CA ASN A 133 1.49 10.87 -2.41
C ASN A 133 2.34 11.03 -3.68
N ALA A 134 3.34 11.89 -3.66
CA ALA A 134 4.23 12.08 -4.81
C ALA A 134 4.97 10.79 -5.17
N ASP A 135 5.37 10.03 -4.16
CA ASP A 135 6.13 8.78 -4.34
C ASP A 135 5.27 7.68 -4.95
N ILE A 136 4.04 7.51 -4.48
CA ILE A 136 3.15 6.49 -5.05
C ILE A 136 2.73 6.84 -6.48
N ILE A 137 2.55 8.10 -6.79
CA ILE A 137 2.25 8.53 -8.16
C ILE A 137 3.41 8.19 -9.09
N GLU A 138 4.65 8.50 -8.67
CA GLU A 138 5.84 8.16 -9.46
C GLU A 138 5.98 6.65 -9.63
N LEU A 139 5.88 5.89 -8.55
CA LEU A 139 5.97 4.43 -8.59
C LEU A 139 4.88 3.83 -9.48
N PHE A 140 3.65 4.31 -9.35
CA PHE A 140 2.51 3.87 -10.15
C PHE A 140 2.79 4.01 -11.64
N ASP A 141 3.35 5.13 -12.06
CA ASP A 141 3.65 5.39 -13.48
C ASP A 141 4.80 4.51 -14.01
N LEU A 142 5.72 4.10 -13.14
CA LEU A 142 6.87 3.28 -13.52
C LEU A 142 6.56 1.78 -13.57
N VAL A 143 5.61 1.32 -12.78
CA VAL A 143 5.38 -0.11 -12.52
C VAL A 143 4.36 -0.69 -13.50
N PRO A 144 4.77 -1.66 -14.35
CA PRO A 144 3.79 -2.40 -15.17
C PRO A 144 2.85 -3.24 -14.32
N PRO A 145 1.65 -3.57 -14.86
CA PRO A 145 0.80 -4.59 -14.23
C PRO A 145 1.55 -5.91 -14.03
N TYR A 146 1.20 -6.62 -12.98
CA TYR A 146 1.76 -7.93 -12.62
C TYR A 146 3.25 -7.89 -12.24
N THR A 147 3.81 -6.72 -11.98
CA THR A 147 5.18 -6.61 -11.45
C THR A 147 5.29 -7.40 -10.16
N PRO A 148 6.33 -8.26 -10.04
CA PRO A 148 6.58 -8.98 -8.78
C PRO A 148 6.90 -8.02 -7.63
N VAL A 149 6.38 -8.36 -6.45
CA VAL A 149 6.59 -7.61 -5.21
C VAL A 149 7.04 -8.59 -4.14
N ASP A 150 8.21 -8.38 -3.58
CA ASP A 150 8.73 -9.21 -2.48
C ASP A 150 8.73 -8.41 -1.18
N ILE A 151 7.93 -8.86 -0.22
CA ILE A 151 7.84 -8.24 1.10
C ILE A 151 8.72 -9.03 2.06
N LYS A 152 9.83 -8.42 2.46
CA LYS A 152 10.86 -9.04 3.30
C LYS A 152 10.80 -8.52 4.72
N PRO A 153 11.00 -9.42 5.72
CA PRO A 153 11.06 -9.02 7.12
C PRO A 153 12.19 -8.05 7.44
#